data_0da697dfa18d8766609cf88b410435cf
#
_entry.id   0da697dfa18d8766609cf88b410435cf
#
_cell.length_a   1.000
_cell.length_b   1.000
_cell.length_c   1.000
_cell.angle_alpha   90.00
_cell.angle_beta   90.00
_cell.angle_gamma   90.00
#
_symmetry.space_group_name_H-M   'P 1'
#
loop_
_entity.id
_entity.type
_entity.pdbx_description
1 polymer ?
#
loop_
_entity_poly.entity_id
_entity_poly.type
_entity_poly.pdbx_seq_one_letter_code
_entity_poly.pdbx_strand_id
1 'polypeptide(L)'
;MFDIMVTLPALLIDTDERRRELYGKAGSFRFKDFGVECRALSNFWIHSDELIEWVFEQTTSAVTIALDGNADKYIKLYGEDTVTAINTNNKELAKQTIEKINTNILTTI
;
A
#
# COMPACT_ATOMS: atom_id res chain seq x y z
N MET A 1 -4.46 3.96 4.64
CA MET A 1 -3.09 4.40 4.28
C MET A 1 -2.14 3.27 3.93
N PHE A 2 -2.22 2.14 4.65
CA PHE A 2 -1.34 0.99 4.33
C PHE A 2 -1.47 0.56 2.87
N ASP A 3 -2.69 0.43 2.36
CA ASP A 3 -2.90 0.02 0.96
C ASP A 3 -2.29 1.02 -0.03
N ILE A 4 -2.38 2.33 0.24
CA ILE A 4 -1.81 3.36 -0.65
C ILE A 4 -0.28 3.31 -0.62
N MET A 5 0.32 3.21 0.56
CA MET A 5 1.77 3.35 0.73
C MET A 5 2.55 2.04 0.61
N VAL A 6 1.93 0.91 0.88
CA VAL A 6 2.62 -0.39 0.91
C VAL A 6 2.05 -1.36 -0.13
N THR A 7 0.77 -1.67 -0.05
CA THR A 7 0.14 -2.67 -0.92
C THR A 7 0.19 -2.26 -2.39
N LEU A 8 -0.13 -0.99 -2.68
CA LEU A 8 -0.13 -0.48 -4.06
C LEU A 8 1.26 -0.57 -4.72
N PRO A 9 2.34 -0.04 -4.12
CA PRO A 9 3.67 -0.22 -4.69
C PRO A 9 4.11 -1.68 -4.75
N ALA A 10 3.72 -2.50 -3.78
CA ALA A 10 4.05 -3.93 -3.76
C ALA A 10 3.49 -4.67 -4.98
N LEU A 11 2.40 -4.18 -5.55
CA LEU A 11 1.80 -4.75 -6.75
C LEU A 11 2.78 -4.81 -7.92
N LEU A 12 3.70 -3.85 -8.01
CA LEU A 12 4.69 -3.76 -9.06
C LEU A 12 5.88 -4.71 -8.85
N ILE A 13 6.08 -5.17 -7.61
CA ILE A 13 7.22 -6.01 -7.21
C ILE A 13 6.79 -7.46 -7.04
N ASP A 14 5.63 -7.67 -6.40
CA ASP A 14 5.12 -9.00 -6.05
C ASP A 14 4.43 -9.64 -7.26
N THR A 15 4.86 -10.84 -7.63
CA THR A 15 4.32 -11.60 -8.76
C THR A 15 3.25 -12.61 -8.36
N ASP A 16 2.91 -12.71 -7.08
CA ASP A 16 1.93 -13.68 -6.59
C ASP A 16 0.49 -13.16 -6.77
N GLU A 17 -0.01 -13.23 -8.00
CA GLU A 17 -1.37 -12.81 -8.37
C GLU A 17 -2.43 -13.73 -7.77
N ARG A 18 -2.13 -15.03 -7.63
CA ARG A 18 -3.06 -16.03 -7.14
C ARG A 18 -3.43 -15.79 -5.69
N ARG A 19 -2.45 -15.45 -4.85
CA ARG A 19 -2.70 -15.10 -3.46
C ARG A 19 -3.58 -13.85 -3.35
N ARG A 20 -3.39 -12.89 -4.24
CA ARG A 20 -4.15 -11.65 -4.24
C ARG A 20 -5.63 -11.87 -4.55
N GLU A 21 -5.96 -12.84 -5.40
CA GLU A 21 -7.35 -13.19 -5.67
C GLU A 21 -8.07 -13.75 -4.44
N LEU A 22 -7.34 -14.47 -3.58
CA LEU A 22 -7.91 -15.16 -2.42
C LEU A 22 -7.77 -14.35 -1.13
N TYR A 23 -6.64 -13.70 -0.90
CA TYR A 23 -6.31 -13.11 0.41
C TYR A 23 -5.81 -11.68 0.34
N GLY A 24 -5.20 -11.26 -0.76
CA GLY A 24 -4.49 -9.99 -0.88
C GLY A 24 -5.31 -8.83 -1.40
N LYS A 25 -6.60 -8.80 -1.13
CA LYS A 25 -7.48 -7.71 -1.55
C LYS A 25 -7.25 -6.45 -0.72
N ALA A 26 -7.61 -5.29 -1.29
CA ALA A 26 -7.56 -4.03 -0.56
C ALA A 26 -8.45 -4.09 0.69
N GLY A 27 -8.00 -3.48 1.77
CA GLY A 27 -8.72 -3.48 3.03
C GLY A 27 -8.61 -4.78 3.82
N SER A 28 -7.76 -5.71 3.41
CA SER A 28 -7.56 -6.99 4.10
C SER A 28 -6.79 -6.77 5.39
N PHE A 29 -7.48 -6.75 6.52
CA PHE A 29 -6.86 -6.59 7.83
C PHE A 29 -7.66 -7.34 8.90
N ARG A 30 -7.02 -7.55 10.05
CA ARG A 30 -7.62 -8.19 11.22
C ARG A 30 -7.32 -7.36 12.46
N PHE A 31 -8.36 -7.08 13.26
CA PHE A 31 -8.18 -6.43 14.56
C PHE A 31 -7.58 -7.39 15.58
N LYS A 32 -6.64 -6.89 16.35
CA LYS A 32 -5.99 -7.58 17.48
C LYS A 32 -6.15 -6.72 18.72
N ASP A 33 -5.98 -7.31 19.90
CA ASP A 33 -6.08 -6.61 21.18
C ASP A 33 -5.08 -5.45 21.31
N PHE A 34 -3.93 -5.55 20.61
CA PHE A 34 -2.85 -4.58 20.67
C PHE A 34 -2.72 -3.74 19.38
N GLY A 35 -3.57 -3.92 18.39
CA GLY A 35 -3.47 -3.17 17.14
C GLY A 35 -4.22 -3.79 15.97
N VAL A 36 -3.72 -3.56 14.76
CA VAL A 36 -4.31 -4.04 13.51
C VAL A 36 -3.27 -4.83 12.74
N GLU A 37 -3.66 -6.00 12.25
CA GLU A 37 -2.85 -6.83 11.37
C GLU A 37 -3.26 -6.58 9.92
N CYS A 38 -2.35 -6.04 9.10
CA CYS A 38 -2.58 -5.85 7.67
C CYS A 38 -2.23 -7.13 6.92
N ARG A 39 -3.16 -7.65 6.11
CA ARG A 39 -3.06 -8.97 5.50
C ARG A 39 -2.98 -8.97 3.98
N ALA A 40 -2.84 -7.80 3.37
CA ALA A 40 -2.84 -7.68 1.91
C ALA A 40 -1.54 -8.15 1.26
N LEU A 41 -0.41 -8.02 1.94
CA LEU A 41 0.89 -8.44 1.39
C LEU A 41 1.08 -9.95 1.43
N SER A 42 1.67 -10.50 0.36
CA SER A 42 2.27 -11.83 0.40
C SER A 42 3.59 -11.77 1.20
N ASN A 43 4.25 -12.88 1.36
CA ASN A 43 5.51 -12.92 2.12
C ASN A 43 6.76 -12.73 1.23
N PHE A 44 6.63 -12.14 0.03
CA PHE A 44 7.74 -11.92 -0.89
C PHE A 44 8.88 -11.10 -0.28
N TRP A 45 8.52 -10.18 0.62
CA TRP A 45 9.46 -9.21 1.19
C TRP A 45 10.41 -9.81 2.24
N ILE A 46 10.10 -10.98 2.81
CA ILE A 46 10.94 -11.59 3.86
C ILE A 46 12.21 -12.23 3.31
N HIS A 47 12.34 -12.37 1.99
CA HIS A 47 13.48 -13.05 1.36
C HIS A 47 14.66 -12.12 1.07
N SER A 48 14.58 -10.84 1.41
CA SER A 48 15.62 -9.86 1.14
C SER A 48 15.66 -8.81 2.23
N ASP A 49 16.84 -8.48 2.73
CA ASP A 49 17.02 -7.41 3.72
C ASP A 49 16.57 -6.06 3.16
N GLU A 50 16.80 -5.82 1.87
CA GLU A 50 16.37 -4.59 1.19
C GLU A 50 14.84 -4.48 1.15
N LEU A 51 14.14 -5.58 0.90
CA LEU A 51 12.68 -5.60 0.88
C LEU A 51 12.10 -5.45 2.29
N ILE A 52 12.71 -6.08 3.30
CA ILE A 52 12.31 -5.90 4.70
C ILE A 52 12.40 -4.43 5.09
N GLU A 53 13.52 -3.79 4.78
CA GLU A 53 13.73 -2.36 5.05
C GLU A 53 12.71 -1.49 4.29
N TRP A 54 12.45 -1.80 3.04
CA TRP A 54 11.47 -1.10 2.22
C TRP A 54 10.06 -1.17 2.82
N VAL A 55 9.61 -2.36 3.22
CA VAL A 55 8.28 -2.52 3.85
C VAL A 55 8.21 -1.71 5.14
N PHE A 56 9.27 -1.75 5.95
CA PHE A 56 9.33 -0.99 7.19
C PHE A 56 9.24 0.52 6.94
N GLU A 57 9.99 1.04 5.98
CA GLU A 57 9.97 2.46 5.62
C GLU A 57 8.62 2.91 5.10
N GLN A 58 8.00 2.12 4.21
CA GLN A 58 6.69 2.45 3.64
C GLN A 58 5.59 2.39 4.71
N THR A 59 5.65 1.43 5.61
CA THR A 59 4.71 1.32 6.72
C THR A 59 4.87 2.50 7.68
N THR A 60 6.09 2.90 7.98
CA THR A 60 6.38 4.07 8.82
C THR A 60 5.82 5.34 8.18
N SER A 61 5.97 5.50 6.86
CA SER A 61 5.41 6.62 6.13
C SER A 61 3.88 6.65 6.21
N ALA A 62 3.23 5.50 6.07
CA ALA A 62 1.78 5.40 6.19
C ALA A 62 1.30 5.81 7.56
N VAL A 63 1.96 5.35 8.61
CA VAL A 63 1.63 5.71 10.01
C VAL A 63 1.85 7.20 10.24
N THR A 64 2.95 7.76 9.76
CA THR A 64 3.26 9.19 9.89
C THR A 64 2.18 10.06 9.25
N ILE A 65 1.75 9.72 8.04
CA ILE A 65 0.68 10.45 7.34
C ILE A 65 -0.63 10.39 8.14
N ALA A 66 -0.96 9.21 8.68
CA ALA A 66 -2.16 9.03 9.49
C ALA A 66 -2.11 9.85 10.78
N LEU A 67 -0.97 9.83 11.49
CA LEU A 67 -0.79 10.59 12.74
C LEU A 67 -0.80 12.10 12.51
N ASP A 68 -0.34 12.56 11.36
CA ASP A 68 -0.37 13.98 10.99
C ASP A 68 -1.77 14.47 10.58
N GLY A 69 -2.76 13.58 10.55
CA GLY A 69 -4.13 13.92 10.19
C GLY A 69 -4.37 14.03 8.69
N ASN A 70 -3.47 13.55 7.86
CA ASN A 70 -3.54 13.66 6.39
C ASN A 70 -4.13 12.43 5.69
N ALA A 71 -4.46 11.36 6.43
CA ALA A 71 -4.98 10.13 5.86
C ALA A 71 -6.24 10.34 5.01
N ASP A 72 -7.19 11.13 5.49
CA ASP A 72 -8.45 11.38 4.77
C ASP A 72 -8.20 12.06 3.42
N LYS A 73 -7.25 12.98 3.36
CA LYS A 73 -6.86 13.68 2.13
C LYS A 73 -6.31 12.69 1.10
N TYR A 74 -5.41 11.82 1.52
CA TYR A 74 -4.82 10.79 0.64
C TYR A 74 -5.88 9.80 0.17
N ILE A 75 -6.77 9.37 1.06
CA ILE A 75 -7.85 8.44 0.73
C ILE A 75 -8.81 9.05 -0.29
N LYS A 76 -9.18 10.31 -0.14
CA LYS A 76 -10.03 11.01 -1.09
C LYS A 76 -9.40 11.12 -2.49
N LEU A 77 -8.12 11.40 -2.54
CA LEU A 77 -7.42 11.62 -3.81
C LEU A 77 -7.05 10.32 -4.52
N TYR A 78 -6.68 9.28 -3.77
CA TYR A 78 -6.06 8.08 -4.34
C TYR A 78 -6.74 6.78 -3.94
N GLY A 79 -7.67 6.79 -2.99
CA GLY A 79 -8.24 5.57 -2.42
C GLY A 79 -8.99 4.70 -3.42
N GLU A 80 -9.82 5.29 -4.28
CA GLU A 80 -10.60 4.56 -5.27
C GLU A 80 -9.70 3.86 -6.29
N ASP A 81 -8.73 4.58 -6.84
CA ASP A 81 -7.77 4.02 -7.80
C ASP A 81 -6.90 2.94 -7.15
N THR A 82 -6.51 3.15 -5.89
CA THR A 82 -5.74 2.18 -5.12
C THR A 82 -6.51 0.87 -4.96
N VAL A 83 -7.75 0.94 -4.51
CA VAL A 83 -8.61 -0.25 -4.32
C VAL A 83 -8.81 -0.98 -5.65
N THR A 84 -9.11 -0.27 -6.71
CA THR A 84 -9.30 -0.85 -8.03
C THR A 84 -8.03 -1.55 -8.52
N ALA A 85 -6.88 -0.89 -8.42
CA ALA A 85 -5.60 -1.45 -8.86
C ALA A 85 -5.25 -2.74 -8.11
N ILE A 86 -5.42 -2.74 -6.78
CA ILE A 86 -5.12 -3.90 -5.94
C ILE A 86 -6.07 -5.06 -6.26
N ASN A 87 -7.37 -4.80 -6.28
CA ASN A 87 -8.38 -5.84 -6.43
C ASN A 87 -8.41 -6.45 -7.83
N THR A 88 -8.02 -5.71 -8.85
CA THR A 88 -7.95 -6.17 -10.24
C THR A 88 -6.54 -6.52 -10.69
N ASN A 89 -5.55 -6.39 -9.81
CA ASN A 89 -4.13 -6.58 -10.13
C ASN A 89 -3.69 -5.73 -11.34
N ASN A 90 -4.16 -4.49 -11.40
CA ASN A 90 -3.89 -3.58 -12.50
C ASN A 90 -2.59 -2.79 -12.24
N LYS A 91 -1.48 -3.31 -12.74
CA LYS A 91 -0.15 -2.73 -12.53
C LYS A 91 0.01 -1.36 -13.19
N GLU A 92 -0.63 -1.14 -14.34
CA GLU A 92 -0.57 0.15 -15.03
C GLU A 92 -1.26 1.25 -14.21
N LEU A 93 -2.46 0.97 -13.69
CA LEU A 93 -3.17 1.89 -12.81
C LEU A 93 -2.38 2.16 -11.53
N ALA A 94 -1.77 1.13 -10.95
CA ALA A 94 -0.91 1.27 -9.77
C ALA A 94 0.25 2.23 -10.05
N LYS A 95 0.92 2.06 -11.18
CA LYS A 95 2.04 2.91 -11.59
C LYS A 95 1.61 4.37 -11.77
N GLN A 96 0.49 4.60 -12.44
CA GLN A 96 -0.07 5.93 -12.64
C GLN A 96 -0.43 6.61 -11.30
N THR A 97 -1.04 5.87 -10.40
CA THR A 97 -1.44 6.37 -9.08
C THR A 97 -0.21 6.75 -8.24
N ILE A 98 0.81 5.90 -8.25
CA ILE A 98 2.08 6.16 -7.54
C ILE A 98 2.74 7.43 -8.08
N GLU A 99 2.76 7.64 -9.39
CA GLU A 99 3.31 8.84 -9.99
C GLU A 99 2.57 10.10 -9.53
N LYS A 100 1.24 10.05 -9.45
CA LYS A 100 0.44 11.17 -8.92
C LYS A 100 0.76 11.48 -7.47
N ILE A 101 0.91 10.46 -6.64
CA ILE A 101 1.26 10.62 -5.22
C ILE A 101 2.62 11.30 -5.09
N ASN A 102 3.62 10.81 -5.81
CA ASN A 102 4.97 11.35 -5.77
C ASN A 102 5.04 12.80 -6.28
N THR A 103 4.30 13.13 -7.33
CA THR A 103 4.23 14.48 -7.87
C THR A 103 3.64 15.44 -6.83
N ASN A 104 2.57 15.05 -6.15
CA ASN A 104 1.93 15.89 -5.13
C ASN A 104 2.83 16.08 -3.90
N ILE A 105 3.57 15.06 -3.50
CA ILE A 105 4.54 15.18 -2.42
C ILE A 105 5.63 16.20 -2.78
N LEU A 106 6.13 16.15 -4.01
CA LEU A 106 7.16 17.09 -4.49
C LEU A 106 6.66 18.53 -4.57
N THR A 107 5.38 18.75 -4.87
CA THR A 107 4.81 20.09 -4.97
C THR A 107 4.47 20.71 -3.60
N THR A 108 4.39 19.90 -2.55
CA THR A 108 4.13 20.40 -1.19
C THR A 108 5.42 20.71 -0.40
N ILE A 109 6.55 20.36 -0.95
CA ILE A 109 7.86 20.67 -0.38
C ILE A 109 8.35 22.00 -0.95
#